data_b9ff2aeef13fb5789c2a1346e8f959b2
#
_entry.id   b9ff2aeef13fb5789c2a1346e8f959b2
#
_cell.length_a   1.000
_cell.length_b   1.000
_cell.length_c   1.000
_cell.angle_alpha   90.00
_cell.angle_beta   90.00
_cell.angle_gamma   90.00
#
_symmetry.space_group_name_H-M   'P 1'
#
loop_
_entity.id
_entity.type
_entity.pdbx_description
1 polymer ?
#
loop_
_entity_poly.entity_id
_entity_poly.type
_entity_poly.pdbx_seq_one_letter_code
_entity_poly.pdbx_strand_id
1 'polypeptide(L)'
;AQGIQKSDDVRDTVNIESLLTTSDSAYSKTDLNSGSLEKEDGDVDGPFDLGVSITETVDDDKETHIIYYSTSNLLQSQINQMVSGGNEKLVMASLSSLVDTEGSTTVSIPSKSLEVSYLTLTAYDASFWKICTIGLIPGAFLLIGFMIWLKRRKA
;
A
#
# COMPACT_ATOMS: atom_id res chain seq x y z
N ALA A 1 -3.96 4.88 10.36
CA ALA A 1 -3.97 6.32 10.02
C ALA A 1 -5.06 7.00 10.83
N GLN A 2 -4.93 8.29 11.04
CA GLN A 2 -5.96 9.13 11.64
C GLN A 2 -6.61 9.94 10.53
N GLY A 3 -7.94 10.13 10.58
CA GLY A 3 -8.64 11.02 9.66
C GLY A 3 -8.26 12.48 9.93
N ILE A 4 -8.12 13.26 8.88
CA ILE A 4 -7.92 14.71 8.94
C ILE A 4 -9.28 15.34 8.74
N GLN A 5 -9.63 16.30 9.58
CA GLN A 5 -10.83 17.09 9.44
C GLN A 5 -10.46 18.57 9.28
N LYS A 6 -11.02 19.22 8.26
CA LYS A 6 -10.86 20.65 8.06
C LYS A 6 -11.59 21.39 9.17
N SER A 7 -10.93 22.41 9.76
CA SER A 7 -11.56 23.30 10.71
C SER A 7 -12.55 24.24 10.00
N ASP A 8 -13.63 24.62 10.69
CA ASP A 8 -14.57 25.60 10.17
C ASP A 8 -14.02 27.06 10.26
N ASP A 9 -13.00 27.26 11.11
CA ASP A 9 -12.32 28.54 11.29
C ASP A 9 -10.99 28.56 10.51
N VAL A 10 -11.08 28.58 9.18
CA VAL A 10 -9.92 28.68 8.28
C VAL A 10 -9.90 30.06 7.67
N ARG A 11 -8.73 30.71 7.63
CA ARG A 11 -8.55 32.04 7.00
C ARG A 11 -8.87 31.95 5.50
N ASP A 12 -9.45 33.00 4.94
CA ASP A 12 -9.83 33.06 3.50
C ASP A 12 -8.63 32.94 2.55
N THR A 13 -7.43 33.23 3.05
CA THR A 13 -6.17 33.11 2.30
C THR A 13 -5.64 31.67 2.19
N VAL A 14 -6.25 30.71 2.93
CA VAL A 14 -5.82 29.32 3.01
C VAL A 14 -6.70 28.45 2.13
N ASN A 15 -6.10 27.77 1.16
CA ASN A 15 -6.72 26.73 0.35
C ASN A 15 -6.25 25.35 0.83
N ILE A 16 -7.18 24.41 1.01
CA ILE A 16 -6.90 23.03 1.45
C ILE A 16 -7.47 22.08 0.41
N GLU A 17 -6.58 21.31 -0.20
CA GLU A 17 -6.91 20.28 -1.19
C GLU A 17 -6.59 18.89 -0.67
N SER A 18 -7.50 17.95 -0.88
CA SER A 18 -7.30 16.54 -0.49
C SER A 18 -6.44 15.82 -1.51
N LEU A 19 -5.31 15.27 -1.06
CA LEU A 19 -4.39 14.45 -1.87
C LEU A 19 -4.69 12.97 -1.75
N LEU A 20 -5.14 12.53 -0.60
CA LEU A 20 -5.43 11.12 -0.31
C LEU A 20 -6.65 11.04 0.61
N THR A 21 -7.67 10.34 0.14
CA THR A 21 -8.92 10.10 0.88
C THR A 21 -9.17 8.61 1.07
N THR A 22 -9.90 8.26 2.12
CA THR A 22 -10.42 6.89 2.29
C THR A 22 -11.60 6.63 1.36
N SER A 23 -12.00 5.37 1.24
CA SER A 23 -13.27 5.01 0.59
C SER A 23 -14.47 5.51 1.41
N ASP A 24 -15.62 5.65 0.76
CA ASP A 24 -16.89 6.03 1.41
C ASP A 24 -17.36 5.01 2.45
N SER A 25 -16.89 3.76 2.35
CA SER A 25 -17.20 2.70 3.30
C SER A 25 -16.28 2.66 4.52
N ALA A 26 -15.31 3.57 4.60
CA ALA A 26 -14.43 3.67 5.76
C ALA A 26 -15.19 4.25 6.97
N TYR A 27 -14.78 3.86 8.16
CA TYR A 27 -15.27 4.43 9.41
C TYR A 27 -14.12 4.65 10.38
N SER A 28 -14.28 5.64 11.25
CA SER A 28 -13.34 5.96 12.32
C SER A 28 -13.86 5.46 13.64
N LYS A 29 -13.09 4.58 14.30
CA LYS A 29 -13.40 4.09 15.65
C LYS A 29 -13.26 5.23 16.66
N THR A 30 -14.31 5.48 17.43
CA THR A 30 -14.31 6.44 18.54
C THR A 30 -13.89 5.79 19.85
N ASP A 31 -14.26 4.50 20.06
CA ASP A 31 -13.80 3.72 21.22
C ASP A 31 -12.66 2.77 20.80
N LEU A 32 -11.44 3.14 21.15
CA LEU A 32 -10.24 2.34 20.88
C LEU A 32 -10.06 1.17 21.88
N ASN A 33 -10.85 1.11 22.94
CA ASN A 33 -10.77 0.06 23.96
C ASN A 33 -11.74 -1.11 23.70
N SER A 34 -12.67 -0.97 22.77
CA SER A 34 -13.67 -1.99 22.48
C SER A 34 -13.09 -3.31 21.98
N GLY A 35 -11.84 -3.28 21.43
CA GLY A 35 -11.18 -4.45 20.83
C GLY A 35 -11.88 -4.99 19.58
N SER A 36 -13.05 -4.47 19.21
CA SER A 36 -13.77 -4.80 17.98
C SER A 36 -13.20 -4.03 16.80
N LEU A 37 -13.05 -4.73 15.67
CA LEU A 37 -12.69 -4.11 14.38
C LEU A 37 -13.93 -3.82 13.52
N GLU A 38 -15.12 -4.24 13.96
CA GLU A 38 -16.37 -3.96 13.27
C GLU A 38 -16.90 -2.57 13.64
N LYS A 39 -17.70 -1.99 12.74
CA LYS A 39 -18.34 -0.70 12.99
C LYS A 39 -19.34 -0.84 14.15
N GLU A 40 -19.28 0.08 15.09
CA GLU A 40 -20.13 0.15 16.27
C GLU A 40 -20.92 1.46 16.30
N ASP A 41 -21.94 1.51 17.14
CA ASP A 41 -22.71 2.74 17.36
C ASP A 41 -21.81 3.83 17.94
N GLY A 42 -21.81 4.99 17.30
CA GLY A 42 -20.96 6.13 17.66
C GLY A 42 -19.69 6.27 16.81
N ASP A 43 -19.36 5.28 15.96
CA ASP A 43 -18.28 5.40 15.00
C ASP A 43 -18.67 6.38 13.88
N VAL A 44 -17.72 7.17 13.42
CA VAL A 44 -17.95 8.20 12.40
C VAL A 44 -17.71 7.63 11.02
N ASP A 45 -18.66 7.85 10.09
CA ASP A 45 -18.54 7.42 8.70
C ASP A 45 -17.61 8.32 7.90
N GLY A 46 -16.87 7.70 6.96
CA GLY A 46 -16.04 8.39 5.98
C GLY A 46 -16.84 9.03 4.83
N PRO A 47 -16.15 9.54 3.83
CA PRO A 47 -14.70 9.46 3.63
C PRO A 47 -13.91 10.40 4.57
N PHE A 48 -12.63 10.05 4.83
CA PHE A 48 -11.71 10.88 5.60
C PHE A 48 -10.51 11.24 4.75
N ASP A 49 -10.02 12.47 4.91
CA ASP A 49 -8.74 12.85 4.34
C ASP A 49 -7.58 12.23 5.15
N LEU A 50 -6.61 11.67 4.47
CA LEU A 50 -5.39 11.09 5.04
C LEU A 50 -4.14 11.85 4.61
N GLY A 51 -4.25 12.65 3.56
CA GLY A 51 -3.21 13.53 3.06
C GLY A 51 -3.83 14.77 2.45
N VAL A 52 -3.29 15.92 2.77
CA VAL A 52 -3.78 17.22 2.30
C VAL A 52 -2.63 18.10 1.84
N SER A 53 -2.90 18.93 0.84
CA SER A 53 -2.07 20.06 0.44
C SER A 53 -2.72 21.34 0.93
N ILE A 54 -1.95 22.17 1.63
CA ILE A 54 -2.39 23.44 2.16
C ILE A 54 -1.56 24.52 1.50
N THR A 55 -2.22 25.46 0.84
CA THR A 55 -1.59 26.62 0.21
C THR A 55 -2.11 27.87 0.88
N GLU A 56 -1.24 28.75 1.32
CA GLU A 56 -1.59 30.04 1.86
C GLU A 56 -0.93 31.17 1.08
N THR A 57 -1.73 32.08 0.58
CA THR A 57 -1.26 33.32 -0.05
C THR A 57 -0.91 34.33 1.03
N VAL A 58 0.38 34.68 1.16
CA VAL A 58 0.89 35.59 2.22
C VAL A 58 0.96 37.03 1.74
N ASP A 59 1.41 37.23 0.49
CA ASP A 59 1.51 38.53 -0.21
C ASP A 59 1.11 38.27 -1.67
N ASP A 60 0.94 39.36 -2.45
CA ASP A 60 0.48 39.33 -3.85
C ASP A 60 1.23 38.34 -4.77
N ASP A 61 2.49 38.02 -4.44
CA ASP A 61 3.34 37.09 -5.23
C ASP A 61 3.99 35.98 -4.39
N LYS A 62 3.54 35.75 -3.14
CA LYS A 62 4.17 34.74 -2.26
C LYS A 62 3.13 33.78 -1.73
N GLU A 63 3.40 32.50 -1.99
CA GLU A 63 2.61 31.39 -1.46
C GLU A 63 3.45 30.52 -0.54
N THR A 64 2.81 30.02 0.49
CA THR A 64 3.36 29.01 1.39
C THR A 64 2.65 27.70 1.12
N HIS A 65 3.41 26.63 0.93
CA HIS A 65 2.88 25.30 0.66
C HIS A 65 3.25 24.34 1.78
N ILE A 66 2.26 23.62 2.29
CA ILE A 66 2.44 22.56 3.28
C ILE A 66 1.75 21.30 2.78
N ILE A 67 2.45 20.19 2.79
CA ILE A 67 1.86 18.87 2.53
C ILE A 67 1.89 18.09 3.83
N TYR A 68 0.73 17.61 4.24
CA TYR A 68 0.58 16.85 5.47
C TYR A 68 -0.04 15.48 5.21
N TYR A 69 0.58 14.44 5.75
CA TYR A 69 0.05 13.08 5.76
C TYR A 69 -0.17 12.61 7.20
N SER A 70 -1.32 12.01 7.47
CA SER A 70 -1.72 11.58 8.81
C SER A 70 -1.00 10.34 9.34
N THR A 71 -0.12 9.73 8.54
CA THR A 71 0.59 8.53 8.93
C THR A 71 2.00 8.47 8.34
N SER A 72 2.97 8.09 9.17
CA SER A 72 4.34 7.81 8.73
C SER A 72 4.48 6.41 8.09
N ASN A 73 3.50 5.52 8.29
CA ASN A 73 3.52 4.17 7.73
C ASN A 73 3.47 4.17 6.19
N LEU A 74 3.07 5.30 5.60
CA LEU A 74 3.09 5.52 4.16
C LEU A 74 4.45 5.17 3.52
N LEU A 75 5.56 5.47 4.23
CA LEU A 75 6.93 5.27 3.75
C LEU A 75 7.52 3.90 4.13
N GLN A 76 6.78 3.05 4.84
CA GLN A 76 7.27 1.72 5.17
C GLN A 76 7.33 0.83 3.91
N SER A 77 8.48 0.17 3.71
CA SER A 77 8.72 -0.66 2.53
C SER A 77 7.67 -1.75 2.34
N GLN A 78 7.20 -2.40 3.41
CA GLN A 78 6.18 -3.43 3.35
C GLN A 78 4.83 -2.87 2.86
N ILE A 79 4.42 -1.71 3.37
CA ILE A 79 3.18 -1.05 2.97
C ILE A 79 3.28 -0.58 1.52
N ASN A 80 4.42 0.02 1.14
CA ASN A 80 4.66 0.48 -0.22
C ASN A 80 4.62 -0.67 -1.25
N GLN A 81 5.15 -1.85 -0.90
CA GLN A 81 5.06 -3.05 -1.73
C GLN A 81 3.62 -3.53 -1.92
N MET A 82 2.78 -3.48 -0.89
CA MET A 82 1.36 -3.87 -0.97
C MET A 82 0.57 -3.04 -1.98
N VAL A 83 0.97 -1.78 -2.18
CA VAL A 83 0.34 -0.84 -3.13
C VAL A 83 1.19 -0.63 -4.39
N SER A 84 2.07 -1.56 -4.70
CA SER A 84 2.91 -1.55 -5.91
C SER A 84 3.73 -0.26 -6.09
N GLY A 85 4.27 0.29 -5.00
CA GLY A 85 5.05 1.51 -4.99
C GLY A 85 4.23 2.80 -5.11
N GLY A 86 2.91 2.73 -4.97
CA GLY A 86 2.01 3.88 -5.09
C GLY A 86 2.29 4.97 -4.06
N ASN A 87 2.60 4.59 -2.82
CA ASN A 87 2.87 5.55 -1.75
C ASN A 87 4.14 6.37 -2.01
N GLU A 88 5.21 5.73 -2.45
CA GLU A 88 6.46 6.40 -2.81
C GLU A 88 6.25 7.39 -3.96
N LYS A 89 5.51 6.97 -4.99
CA LYS A 89 5.17 7.86 -6.12
C LYS A 89 4.35 9.06 -5.67
N LEU A 90 3.39 8.87 -4.77
CA LEU A 90 2.59 9.95 -4.21
C LEU A 90 3.47 10.97 -3.48
N VAL A 91 4.34 10.50 -2.57
CA VAL A 91 5.24 11.37 -1.81
C VAL A 91 6.22 12.10 -2.73
N MET A 92 6.78 11.41 -3.74
CA MET A 92 7.69 12.04 -4.71
C MET A 92 6.98 13.09 -5.56
N ALA A 93 5.74 12.83 -5.99
CA ALA A 93 4.94 13.81 -6.72
C ALA A 93 4.64 15.04 -5.85
N SER A 94 4.31 14.83 -4.57
CA SER A 94 4.08 15.91 -3.61
C SER A 94 5.33 16.75 -3.36
N LEU A 95 6.50 16.12 -3.23
CA LEU A 95 7.77 16.85 -3.10
C LEU A 95 8.08 17.65 -4.37
N SER A 96 7.80 17.08 -5.53
CA SER A 96 8.00 17.78 -6.81
C SER A 96 7.09 19.00 -6.96
N SER A 97 5.88 18.96 -6.42
CA SER A 97 4.95 20.10 -6.45
C SER A 97 5.36 21.25 -5.52
N LEU A 98 6.16 20.96 -4.47
CA LEU A 98 6.69 21.99 -3.59
C LEU A 98 7.92 22.71 -4.16
N VAL A 99 8.59 22.10 -5.12
CA VAL A 99 9.74 22.70 -5.78
C VAL A 99 9.24 23.42 -7.02
N ASP A 100 9.13 24.73 -6.93
CA ASP A 100 8.81 25.58 -8.07
C ASP A 100 9.95 25.47 -9.10
N THR A 101 9.67 24.74 -10.18
CA THR A 101 10.64 24.44 -11.22
C THR A 101 10.44 25.33 -12.45
N GLU A 102 10.23 26.63 -12.25
CA GLU A 102 10.35 27.56 -13.35
C GLU A 102 11.79 27.50 -13.89
N GLY A 103 11.97 26.69 -14.94
CA GLY A 103 13.24 26.55 -15.66
C GLY A 103 14.12 25.35 -15.29
N SER A 104 13.74 24.49 -14.38
CA SER A 104 14.47 23.23 -14.10
C SER A 104 13.98 22.14 -15.04
N THR A 105 14.79 21.73 -15.99
CA THR A 105 14.65 20.42 -16.63
C THR A 105 14.83 19.36 -15.54
N THR A 106 13.75 18.81 -15.05
CA THR A 106 13.80 17.64 -14.16
C THR A 106 14.44 16.50 -14.94
N VAL A 107 15.74 16.29 -14.72
CA VAL A 107 16.38 15.06 -15.19
C VAL A 107 15.79 13.95 -14.34
N SER A 108 14.81 13.26 -14.89
CA SER A 108 14.30 12.02 -14.31
C SER A 108 15.47 11.02 -14.30
N ILE A 109 16.17 10.93 -13.18
CA ILE A 109 17.12 9.84 -12.95
C ILE A 109 16.23 8.63 -12.64
N PRO A 110 16.10 7.65 -13.54
CA PRO A 110 15.33 6.46 -13.24
C PRO A 110 16.03 5.77 -12.06
N SER A 111 15.38 5.79 -10.89
CA SER A 111 15.85 5.01 -9.76
C SER A 111 15.83 3.55 -10.20
N LYS A 112 17.02 2.93 -10.25
CA LYS A 112 17.11 1.49 -10.44
C LYS A 112 16.52 0.87 -9.19
N SER A 113 15.27 0.40 -9.29
CA SER A 113 14.66 -0.37 -8.23
C SER A 113 15.56 -1.57 -7.95
N LEU A 114 16.15 -1.60 -6.77
CA LEU A 114 16.79 -2.78 -6.21
C LEU A 114 15.74 -3.73 -5.61
N GLU A 115 14.49 -3.60 -6.05
CA GLU A 115 13.44 -4.48 -5.61
C GLU A 115 13.80 -5.92 -5.96
N VAL A 116 14.12 -6.65 -4.92
CA VAL A 116 14.14 -8.10 -5.00
C VAL A 116 12.69 -8.52 -5.23
N SER A 117 12.38 -8.90 -6.45
CA SER A 117 11.08 -9.45 -6.79
C SER A 117 10.89 -10.74 -5.99
N TYR A 118 10.17 -10.65 -4.90
CA TYR A 118 9.74 -11.84 -4.17
C TYR A 118 8.62 -12.51 -4.96
N LEU A 119 8.81 -13.78 -5.28
CA LEU A 119 7.75 -14.61 -5.84
C LEU A 119 6.69 -14.79 -4.74
N THR A 120 5.60 -14.04 -4.83
CA THR A 120 4.45 -14.22 -3.93
C THR A 120 3.65 -15.44 -4.39
N LEU A 121 3.94 -16.59 -3.78
CA LEU A 121 3.12 -17.79 -3.96
C LEU A 121 1.86 -17.65 -3.13
N THR A 122 0.71 -17.85 -3.75
CA THR A 122 -0.54 -17.97 -3.00
C THR A 122 -0.51 -19.23 -2.13
N ALA A 123 -1.27 -19.27 -1.04
CA ALA A 123 -1.36 -20.45 -0.18
C ALA A 123 -1.82 -21.70 -0.97
N TYR A 124 -2.62 -21.51 -2.01
CA TYR A 124 -3.08 -22.55 -2.91
C TYR A 124 -1.93 -23.10 -3.76
N ASP A 125 -1.12 -22.25 -4.40
CA ASP A 125 0.01 -22.65 -5.21
C ASP A 125 1.08 -23.37 -4.38
N ALA A 126 1.35 -22.86 -3.18
CA ALA A 126 2.28 -23.50 -2.25
C ALA A 126 1.81 -24.91 -1.86
N SER A 127 0.50 -25.11 -1.61
CA SER A 127 -0.08 -26.40 -1.30
C SER A 127 -0.04 -27.37 -2.48
N PHE A 128 -0.34 -26.89 -3.68
CA PHE A 128 -0.25 -27.67 -4.91
C PHE A 128 1.17 -28.20 -5.16
N TRP A 129 2.16 -27.32 -5.11
CA TRP A 129 3.56 -27.71 -5.30
C TRP A 129 4.07 -28.67 -4.22
N LYS A 130 3.62 -28.47 -2.97
CA LYS A 130 3.92 -29.38 -1.85
C LYS A 130 3.41 -30.79 -2.12
N ILE A 131 2.17 -30.97 -2.58
CA ILE A 131 1.59 -32.25 -2.92
C ILE A 131 2.33 -32.89 -4.10
N CYS A 132 2.64 -32.14 -5.15
CA CYS A 132 3.38 -32.65 -6.31
C CYS A 132 4.77 -33.14 -5.91
N THR A 133 5.51 -32.37 -5.12
CA THR A 133 6.91 -32.69 -4.78
C THR A 133 7.01 -33.82 -3.76
N ILE A 134 6.17 -33.83 -2.73
CA ILE A 134 6.26 -34.79 -1.62
C ILE A 134 5.46 -36.07 -1.91
N GLY A 135 4.35 -35.95 -2.65
CA GLY A 135 3.46 -37.08 -2.93
C GLY A 135 3.66 -37.71 -4.30
N LEU A 136 3.48 -36.92 -5.35
CA LEU A 136 3.40 -37.46 -6.73
C LEU A 136 4.73 -37.98 -7.22
N ILE A 137 5.84 -37.25 -7.01
CA ILE A 137 7.17 -37.70 -7.49
C ILE A 137 7.64 -38.99 -6.79
N PRO A 138 7.65 -39.09 -5.45
CA PRO A 138 8.02 -40.35 -4.78
C PRO A 138 7.04 -41.46 -5.07
N GLY A 139 5.74 -41.18 -5.18
CA GLY A 139 4.73 -42.18 -5.58
C GLY A 139 4.97 -42.77 -6.96
N ALA A 140 5.37 -41.96 -7.93
CA ALA A 140 5.72 -42.44 -9.27
C ALA A 140 6.91 -43.40 -9.24
N PHE A 141 7.95 -43.09 -8.47
CA PHE A 141 9.10 -43.99 -8.31
C PHE A 141 8.73 -45.32 -7.66
N LEU A 142 7.87 -45.31 -6.63
CA LEU A 142 7.36 -46.52 -5.98
C LEU A 142 6.54 -47.37 -6.95
N LEU A 143 5.67 -46.75 -7.77
CA LEU A 143 4.88 -47.46 -8.76
C LEU A 143 5.79 -48.14 -9.83
N ILE A 144 6.80 -47.44 -10.32
CA ILE A 144 7.76 -47.99 -11.28
C ILE A 144 8.51 -49.18 -10.64
N GLY A 145 9.00 -48.99 -9.41
CA GLY A 145 9.67 -50.06 -8.68
C GLY A 145 8.79 -51.29 -8.47
N PHE A 146 7.53 -51.07 -8.11
CA PHE A 146 6.53 -52.11 -7.93
C PHE A 146 6.22 -52.84 -9.24
N MET A 147 6.07 -52.13 -10.36
CA MET A 147 5.89 -52.78 -11.69
C MET A 147 7.07 -53.60 -12.09
N ILE A 148 8.29 -53.15 -11.87
CA ILE A 148 9.52 -53.93 -12.16
C ILE A 148 9.57 -55.21 -11.30
N TRP A 149 9.24 -55.09 -10.02
CA TRP A 149 9.18 -56.22 -9.09
C TRP A 149 8.13 -57.27 -9.52
N LEU A 150 6.90 -56.81 -9.91
CA LEU A 150 5.88 -57.72 -10.43
C LEU A 150 6.31 -58.42 -11.70
N LYS A 151 6.98 -57.72 -12.62
CA LYS A 151 7.49 -58.31 -13.86
C LYS A 151 8.56 -59.38 -13.59
N ARG A 152 9.45 -59.12 -12.64
CA ARG A 152 10.49 -60.12 -12.25
C ARG A 152 9.93 -61.35 -11.54
N ARG A 153 8.82 -61.18 -10.80
CA ARG A 153 8.17 -62.30 -10.08
C ARG A 153 7.44 -63.27 -11.05
N LYS A 154 7.02 -62.79 -12.23
CA LYS A 154 6.29 -63.58 -13.23
C LYS A 154 7.22 -64.18 -14.30
N ALA A 155 8.50 -63.84 -14.32
CA ALA A 155 9.54 -64.47 -15.13
C ALA A 155 10.26 -65.56 -14.32
#